data_4f365dae6d622590123fe4a6af3f8e02
#
_entry.id   4f365dae6d622590123fe4a6af3f8e02
#
_cell.length_a   1.000
_cell.length_b   1.000
_cell.length_c   1.000
_cell.angle_alpha   90.00
_cell.angle_beta   90.00
_cell.angle_gamma   90.00
#
_symmetry.space_group_name_H-M   'P 1'
#
loop_
_entity.id
_entity.type
_entity.pdbx_description
1 polymer ?
#
loop_
_entity_poly.entity_id
_entity_poly.type
_entity_poly.pdbx_seq_one_letter_code
_entity_poly.pdbx_strand_id
1 'polypeptide(L)'
;ETEAGFHAFYTGYNREFLKAGKTSQTLLHATSKDGITWEKSKEALEIPPQEGYDKRNWRDPFVLWDEEREEYLLILGARKGEDKRKQTGRLVHFTSKDLKKWEFKGDFWAPGIYTMFEMPEIFKMGDWWYLVFSEYSEGNKIHYRRSKNLYGPWEAPFDDAFDGRAYYAGRTAFDGERRVLFGWVPTRIDNDDKNAYLWGGTFVPHEVFQKEDGTLGVKPVDQMMEAFDGWKDLFNPCMKTIDTKEETLLCEDTGSIAAFKTTVKFEEGTKEFSIRFYKDEETEVSYEYRFFVEENKVVFNKCPNYPWYQCFNIGLERPIKLEADKEYEICLIIDQDISTLYINGTALNARLCDHPGNGLALTVTDGTLEAKNTKIATKINK
;
A
#
# COMPACT_ATOMS: atom_id res chain seq x y z
N GLU A 1 -7.99 13.93 18.26
CA GLU A 1 -9.13 14.16 19.15
C GLU A 1 -8.63 14.80 20.46
N THR A 2 -9.41 15.68 21.02
CA THR A 2 -9.17 16.32 22.31
C THR A 2 -10.47 16.28 23.12
N GLU A 3 -10.44 16.67 24.40
CA GLU A 3 -11.66 16.82 25.20
C GLU A 3 -12.67 17.82 24.58
N ALA A 4 -12.20 18.75 23.75
CA ALA A 4 -13.06 19.72 23.07
C ALA A 4 -13.67 19.20 21.76
N GLY A 5 -13.28 18.01 21.28
CA GLY A 5 -13.74 17.40 20.03
C GLY A 5 -12.61 17.04 19.06
N PHE A 6 -12.97 16.89 17.80
CA PHE A 6 -12.08 16.50 16.71
C PHE A 6 -11.42 17.69 16.05
N HIS A 7 -10.17 17.52 15.64
CA HIS A 7 -9.39 18.50 14.90
C HIS A 7 -8.89 17.88 13.59
N ALA A 8 -9.08 18.55 12.46
CA ALA A 8 -8.53 18.19 11.17
C ALA A 8 -7.51 19.23 10.73
N PHE A 9 -6.29 18.78 10.47
CA PHE A 9 -5.21 19.57 9.88
C PHE A 9 -5.01 19.09 8.46
N TYR A 10 -5.06 20.01 7.48
CA TYR A 10 -5.04 19.62 6.08
C TYR A 10 -4.41 20.70 5.20
N THR A 11 -4.07 20.32 3.98
CA THR A 11 -3.48 21.22 2.99
C THR A 11 -4.56 21.77 2.06
N GLY A 12 -4.72 23.06 2.03
CA GLY A 12 -5.47 23.76 1.00
C GLY A 12 -4.56 24.02 -0.20
N TYR A 13 -4.98 23.63 -1.40
CA TYR A 13 -4.25 23.86 -2.63
C TYR A 13 -4.97 24.85 -3.54
N ASN A 14 -4.24 25.90 -3.98
CA ASN A 14 -4.77 26.87 -4.92
C ASN A 14 -3.76 27.13 -6.06
N ARG A 15 -4.10 26.63 -7.25
CA ARG A 15 -3.27 26.76 -8.45
C ARG A 15 -3.09 28.21 -8.90
N GLU A 16 -4.08 29.09 -8.69
CA GLU A 16 -4.00 30.49 -9.09
C GLU A 16 -2.97 31.27 -8.25
N PHE A 17 -2.74 30.84 -7.01
CA PHE A 17 -1.71 31.44 -6.16
C PHE A 17 -0.31 31.24 -6.75
N LEU A 18 -0.04 30.08 -7.40
CA LEU A 18 1.22 29.87 -8.10
C LEU A 18 1.44 30.88 -9.23
N LYS A 19 0.40 31.14 -10.03
CA LYS A 19 0.45 32.13 -11.11
C LYS A 19 0.71 33.52 -10.58
N ALA A 20 0.21 33.83 -9.39
CA ALA A 20 0.41 35.12 -8.69
C ALA A 20 1.73 35.17 -7.89
N GLY A 21 2.63 34.17 -7.99
CA GLY A 21 3.88 34.12 -7.24
C GLY A 21 3.72 33.86 -5.74
N LYS A 22 2.53 33.43 -5.30
CA LYS A 22 2.23 33.09 -3.91
C LYS A 22 2.42 31.60 -3.64
N THR A 23 2.51 31.22 -2.37
CA THR A 23 2.51 29.82 -1.93
C THR A 23 1.19 29.15 -2.32
N SER A 24 1.26 28.07 -3.10
CA SER A 24 0.07 27.34 -3.57
C SER A 24 -0.54 26.42 -2.52
N GLN A 25 0.24 26.07 -1.51
CA GLN A 25 -0.13 25.13 -0.45
C GLN A 25 -0.19 25.89 0.87
N THR A 26 -1.36 25.85 1.49
CA THR A 26 -1.63 26.55 2.77
C THR A 26 -2.14 25.53 3.76
N LEU A 27 -1.60 25.51 4.96
CA LEU A 27 -2.08 24.62 6.00
C LEU A 27 -3.34 25.21 6.65
N LEU A 28 -4.35 24.39 6.77
CA LEU A 28 -5.68 24.74 7.24
C LEU A 28 -6.08 23.84 8.42
N HIS A 29 -6.99 24.33 9.21
CA HIS A 29 -7.53 23.65 10.37
C HIS A 29 -9.06 23.72 10.38
N ALA A 30 -9.69 22.63 10.76
CA ALA A 30 -11.12 22.55 11.04
C ALA A 30 -11.38 21.79 12.32
N THR A 31 -12.51 22.06 12.95
CA THR A 31 -12.94 21.39 14.17
C THR A 31 -14.31 20.76 14.00
N SER A 32 -14.60 19.71 14.76
CA SER A 32 -15.89 19.06 14.80
C SER A 32 -16.19 18.52 16.21
N LYS A 33 -17.45 18.49 16.59
CA LYS A 33 -17.91 17.86 17.83
C LYS A 33 -18.38 16.42 17.62
N ASP A 34 -18.76 16.08 16.40
CA ASP A 34 -19.41 14.80 16.03
C ASP A 34 -18.65 14.00 14.97
N GLY A 35 -17.54 14.53 14.43
CA GLY A 35 -16.77 13.95 13.35
C GLY A 35 -17.47 14.02 11.97
N ILE A 36 -18.67 14.55 11.91
CA ILE A 36 -19.51 14.65 10.71
C ILE A 36 -19.62 16.10 10.22
N THR A 37 -19.99 17.01 11.13
CA THR A 37 -20.15 18.41 10.85
C THR A 37 -18.86 19.15 11.20
N TRP A 38 -18.23 19.81 10.21
CA TRP A 38 -16.94 20.47 10.38
C TRP A 38 -17.03 21.98 10.21
N GLU A 39 -16.46 22.69 11.15
CA GLU A 39 -16.27 24.13 11.10
C GLU A 39 -14.83 24.44 10.71
N LYS A 40 -14.65 25.07 9.54
CA LYS A 40 -13.33 25.53 9.09
C LYS A 40 -12.91 26.76 9.90
N SER A 41 -11.68 26.78 10.36
CA SER A 41 -11.08 27.98 10.95
C SER A 41 -11.12 29.13 9.93
N LYS A 42 -11.50 30.31 10.38
CA LYS A 42 -11.59 31.48 9.50
C LYS A 42 -10.23 31.94 8.98
N GLU A 43 -9.19 31.64 9.72
CA GLU A 43 -7.80 31.97 9.40
C GLU A 43 -7.02 30.69 9.12
N ALA A 44 -6.10 30.75 8.15
CA ALA A 44 -5.15 29.66 7.92
C ALA A 44 -4.19 29.58 9.12
N LEU A 45 -3.63 28.40 9.34
CA LEU A 45 -2.54 28.24 10.31
C LEU A 45 -1.33 29.05 9.85
N GLU A 46 -0.71 29.79 10.78
CA GLU A 46 0.52 30.54 10.54
C GLU A 46 1.73 29.59 10.55
N ILE A 47 1.77 28.68 9.57
CA ILE A 47 2.84 27.71 9.36
C ILE A 47 3.37 27.83 7.91
N PRO A 48 3.95 28.97 7.52
CA PRO A 48 4.46 29.18 6.17
C PRO A 48 5.75 28.39 5.96
N PRO A 49 6.10 28.11 4.68
CA PRO A 49 7.43 27.59 4.35
C PRO A 49 8.54 28.50 4.91
N GLN A 50 9.50 27.86 5.55
CA GLN A 50 10.63 28.55 6.16
C GLN A 50 11.72 28.90 5.13
N GLU A 51 12.65 29.77 5.48
CA GLU A 51 13.77 30.15 4.61
C GLU A 51 14.58 28.92 4.18
N GLY A 52 14.91 28.83 2.89
CA GLY A 52 15.65 27.71 2.29
C GLY A 52 14.79 26.51 1.93
N TYR A 53 13.49 26.49 2.25
CA TYR A 53 12.56 25.43 1.84
C TYR A 53 11.78 25.82 0.58
N ASP A 54 11.42 24.80 -0.22
CA ASP A 54 10.62 24.97 -1.43
C ASP A 54 9.18 25.36 -1.09
N LYS A 55 8.76 26.54 -1.54
CA LYS A 55 7.42 27.08 -1.31
C LYS A 55 6.29 26.29 -1.98
N ARG A 56 6.60 25.38 -2.90
CA ARG A 56 5.64 24.55 -3.63
C ARG A 56 5.47 23.16 -3.03
N ASN A 57 6.32 22.79 -2.07
CA ASN A 57 6.36 21.48 -1.45
C ASN A 57 6.39 21.61 0.07
N TRP A 58 5.20 21.95 0.61
CA TRP A 58 4.99 22.21 2.03
C TRP A 58 3.58 21.77 2.39
N ARG A 59 3.38 20.47 2.70
CA ARG A 59 2.05 19.88 2.77
C ARG A 59 1.94 18.65 3.66
N ASP A 60 0.72 18.13 3.76
CA ASP A 60 0.30 16.89 4.39
C ASP A 60 0.64 16.85 5.89
N PRO A 61 0.09 17.79 6.67
CA PRO A 61 0.34 17.84 8.10
C PRO A 61 -0.24 16.61 8.80
N PHE A 62 0.49 16.11 9.79
CA PHE A 62 0.04 15.12 10.74
C PHE A 62 0.34 15.62 12.15
N VAL A 63 -0.62 15.50 13.07
CA VAL A 63 -0.52 16.00 14.44
C VAL A 63 -0.75 14.87 15.41
N LEU A 64 0.13 14.76 16.41
CA LEU A 64 -0.05 13.87 17.55
C LEU A 64 0.31 14.58 18.86
N TRP A 65 -0.15 14.01 19.97
CA TRP A 65 0.26 14.44 21.31
C TRP A 65 1.54 13.72 21.72
N ASP A 66 2.56 14.48 22.11
CA ASP A 66 3.80 13.97 22.71
C ASP A 66 3.64 13.96 24.24
N GLU A 67 3.42 12.77 24.79
CA GLU A 67 3.18 12.60 26.24
C GLU A 67 4.42 12.97 27.07
N GLU A 68 5.65 12.74 26.58
CA GLU A 68 6.87 13.03 27.31
C GLU A 68 7.13 14.54 27.45
N ARG A 69 6.77 15.31 26.39
CA ARG A 69 6.99 16.76 26.34
C ARG A 69 5.73 17.56 26.69
N GLU A 70 4.61 16.87 26.86
CA GLU A 70 3.31 17.48 27.10
C GLU A 70 2.97 18.58 26.11
N GLU A 71 3.17 18.28 24.80
CA GLU A 71 2.88 19.21 23.70
C GLU A 71 2.44 18.48 22.44
N TYR A 72 1.78 19.19 21.55
CA TYR A 72 1.42 18.66 20.24
C TYR A 72 2.63 18.76 19.31
N LEU A 73 2.96 17.66 18.64
CA LEU A 73 3.92 17.56 17.56
C LEU A 73 3.16 17.57 16.23
N LEU A 74 3.50 18.50 15.35
CA LEU A 74 3.07 18.51 13.95
C LEU A 74 4.26 18.20 13.07
N ILE A 75 4.13 17.20 12.20
CA ILE A 75 5.08 16.92 11.12
C ILE A 75 4.42 17.18 9.78
N LEU A 76 5.21 17.59 8.79
CA LEU A 76 4.72 17.74 7.40
C LEU A 76 5.84 17.47 6.39
N GLY A 77 5.43 17.15 5.17
CA GLY A 77 6.33 16.96 4.05
C GLY A 77 6.86 18.28 3.51
N ALA A 78 8.17 18.37 3.34
CA ALA A 78 8.90 19.51 2.82
C ALA A 78 10.09 19.09 1.94
N ARG A 79 10.72 20.07 1.28
CA ARG A 79 12.01 19.83 0.62
C ARG A 79 12.87 21.09 0.65
N LYS A 80 14.19 20.93 0.56
CA LYS A 80 15.15 22.04 0.46
C LYS A 80 15.47 22.36 -0.99
N GLY A 81 15.37 23.65 -1.33
CA GLY A 81 15.62 24.14 -2.69
C GLY A 81 14.53 23.70 -3.68
N GLU A 82 14.59 24.24 -4.88
CA GLU A 82 13.55 24.06 -5.92
C GLU A 82 13.92 23.02 -7.00
N ASP A 83 15.14 22.51 -7.02
CA ASP A 83 15.60 21.54 -8.03
C ASP A 83 15.02 20.15 -7.75
N LYS A 84 14.01 19.79 -8.54
CA LYS A 84 13.30 18.49 -8.44
C LYS A 84 14.15 17.25 -8.74
N ARG A 85 15.33 17.44 -9.33
CA ARG A 85 16.26 16.33 -9.62
C ARG A 85 17.08 15.93 -8.39
N LYS A 86 17.01 16.70 -7.31
CA LYS A 86 17.73 16.43 -6.07
C LYS A 86 16.84 15.72 -5.05
N GLN A 87 17.39 14.74 -4.38
CA GLN A 87 16.76 14.00 -3.28
C GLN A 87 16.83 14.82 -1.98
N THR A 88 16.14 15.96 -1.97
CA THR A 88 16.15 16.91 -0.84
C THR A 88 14.87 16.91 -0.03
N GLY A 89 14.02 15.89 -0.24
CA GLY A 89 12.81 15.65 0.55
C GLY A 89 13.14 15.44 2.02
N ARG A 90 12.27 15.93 2.87
CA ARG A 90 12.36 15.83 4.33
C ARG A 90 11.03 15.99 5.00
N LEU A 91 10.99 15.60 6.24
CA LEU A 91 9.92 15.98 7.15
C LEU A 91 10.44 17.10 8.03
N VAL A 92 9.64 18.13 8.22
CA VAL A 92 9.88 19.18 9.18
C VAL A 92 8.87 19.09 10.30
N HIS A 93 9.17 19.71 11.45
CA HIS A 93 8.25 19.66 12.58
C HIS A 93 8.07 21.02 13.28
N PHE A 94 6.92 21.09 13.90
CA PHE A 94 6.46 22.20 14.74
C PHE A 94 5.93 21.62 16.04
N THR A 95 5.96 22.43 17.11
CA THR A 95 5.30 22.10 18.38
C THR A 95 4.31 23.17 18.80
N SER A 96 3.30 22.76 19.56
CA SER A 96 2.25 23.64 20.08
C SER A 96 1.71 23.13 21.41
N LYS A 97 1.35 24.05 22.30
CA LYS A 97 0.62 23.72 23.55
C LYS A 97 -0.91 23.86 23.40
N ASP A 98 -1.39 24.50 22.35
CA ASP A 98 -2.80 24.91 22.21
C ASP A 98 -3.43 24.62 20.85
N LEU A 99 -2.72 23.96 19.94
CA LEU A 99 -3.09 23.67 18.53
C LEU A 99 -3.32 24.94 17.67
N LYS A 100 -2.99 26.12 18.17
CA LYS A 100 -3.19 27.42 17.50
C LYS A 100 -1.88 28.09 17.16
N LYS A 101 -0.96 28.15 18.12
CA LYS A 101 0.36 28.74 17.94
C LYS A 101 1.39 27.63 17.78
N TRP A 102 2.11 27.64 16.67
CA TRP A 102 3.07 26.64 16.29
C TRP A 102 4.48 27.22 16.21
N GLU A 103 5.41 26.57 16.86
CA GLU A 103 6.83 26.93 16.83
C GLU A 103 7.60 25.97 15.92
N PHE A 104 8.32 26.51 14.93
CA PHE A 104 9.16 25.72 14.02
C PHE A 104 10.39 25.18 14.77
N LYS A 105 10.66 23.90 14.65
CA LYS A 105 11.76 23.21 15.32
C LYS A 105 12.84 22.70 14.34
N GLY A 106 12.60 22.80 13.03
CA GLY A 106 13.56 22.38 12.01
C GLY A 106 13.19 21.06 11.33
N ASP A 107 14.20 20.41 10.76
CA ASP A 107 14.05 19.10 10.14
C ASP A 107 13.73 18.05 11.22
N PHE A 108 12.65 17.28 11.01
CA PHE A 108 12.32 16.12 11.82
C PHE A 108 13.09 14.88 11.35
N TRP A 109 13.12 14.70 10.02
CA TRP A 109 13.85 13.61 9.38
C TRP A 109 14.26 14.02 7.96
N ALA A 110 15.55 13.91 7.64
CA ALA A 110 16.13 14.39 6.39
C ALA A 110 17.17 13.39 5.86
N PRO A 111 16.75 12.19 5.43
CA PRO A 111 17.67 11.10 5.09
C PRO A 111 18.38 11.28 3.74
N GLY A 112 17.89 12.15 2.84
CA GLY A 112 18.49 12.38 1.52
C GLY A 112 18.28 11.26 0.51
N ILE A 113 17.16 10.54 0.59
CA ILE A 113 16.87 9.36 -0.24
C ILE A 113 15.75 9.59 -1.26
N TYR A 114 14.89 10.59 -1.07
CA TYR A 114 13.75 10.87 -1.95
C TYR A 114 13.61 12.35 -2.25
N THR A 115 12.89 12.65 -3.33
CA THR A 115 12.57 14.03 -3.71
C THR A 115 11.56 14.67 -2.76
N MET A 116 10.61 13.89 -2.26
CA MET A 116 9.56 14.34 -1.35
C MET A 116 9.08 13.17 -0.50
N PHE A 117 8.59 13.48 0.71
CA PHE A 117 7.82 12.58 1.56
C PHE A 117 6.41 13.15 1.68
N GLU A 118 5.42 12.40 1.22
CA GLU A 118 4.01 12.80 1.25
C GLU A 118 3.24 12.00 2.30
N MET A 119 2.14 12.56 2.79
CA MET A 119 1.24 11.90 3.75
C MET A 119 1.96 11.32 4.98
N PRO A 120 2.92 12.03 5.61
CA PRO A 120 3.62 11.48 6.77
C PRO A 120 2.66 11.25 7.93
N GLU A 121 2.85 10.14 8.63
CA GLU A 121 2.09 9.75 9.80
C GLU A 121 3.00 9.05 10.80
N ILE A 122 2.80 9.27 12.10
CA ILE A 122 3.51 8.58 13.17
C ILE A 122 2.49 7.92 14.10
N PHE A 123 2.72 6.67 14.43
CA PHE A 123 1.95 5.96 15.45
C PHE A 123 2.82 5.00 16.25
N LYS A 124 2.34 4.62 17.42
CA LYS A 124 2.96 3.59 18.25
C LYS A 124 2.16 2.30 18.16
N MET A 125 2.87 1.17 18.06
CA MET A 125 2.30 -0.17 18.17
C MET A 125 3.29 -1.05 18.95
N GLY A 126 2.84 -1.64 20.06
CA GLY A 126 3.74 -2.29 20.99
C GLY A 126 4.83 -1.32 21.48
N ASP A 127 6.09 -1.77 21.42
CA ASP A 127 7.25 -1.01 21.88
C ASP A 127 7.91 -0.15 20.78
N TRP A 128 7.28 -0.07 19.60
CA TRP A 128 7.85 0.61 18.45
C TRP A 128 7.01 1.81 18.01
N TRP A 129 7.69 2.87 17.61
CA TRP A 129 7.16 3.96 16.82
C TRP A 129 7.34 3.66 15.35
N TYR A 130 6.33 3.99 14.55
CA TYR A 130 6.33 3.83 13.10
C TYR A 130 6.08 5.17 12.44
N LEU A 131 6.95 5.51 11.49
CA LEU A 131 6.80 6.64 10.59
C LEU A 131 6.38 6.10 9.23
N VAL A 132 5.16 6.39 8.81
CA VAL A 132 4.62 6.03 7.49
C VAL A 132 4.68 7.23 6.57
N PHE A 133 4.98 7.01 5.31
CA PHE A 133 4.98 8.04 4.28
C PHE A 133 4.86 7.44 2.89
N SER A 134 4.46 8.28 1.91
CA SER A 134 4.47 7.96 0.49
C SER A 134 5.59 8.71 -0.22
N GLU A 135 6.22 8.11 -1.23
CA GLU A 135 7.21 8.73 -2.08
C GLU A 135 6.92 8.44 -3.57
N TYR A 136 7.24 9.35 -4.47
CA TYR A 136 6.96 9.23 -5.91
C TYR A 136 8.22 9.35 -6.80
N SER A 137 9.38 9.44 -6.21
CA SER A 137 10.64 9.66 -6.93
C SER A 137 11.38 8.40 -7.31
N GLU A 138 11.06 7.27 -6.67
CA GLU A 138 11.69 5.97 -6.88
C GLU A 138 10.65 4.88 -7.13
N GLY A 139 10.07 4.33 -6.09
CA GLY A 139 9.15 3.20 -6.17
C GLY A 139 7.69 3.58 -6.35
N ASN A 140 7.31 4.82 -6.04
CA ASN A 140 5.93 5.28 -5.95
C ASN A 140 5.10 4.38 -5.03
N LYS A 141 5.52 4.30 -3.77
CA LYS A 141 5.00 3.37 -2.75
C LYS A 141 4.67 4.08 -1.44
N ILE A 142 3.94 3.37 -0.59
CA ILE A 142 3.80 3.68 0.83
C ILE A 142 4.83 2.88 1.59
N HIS A 143 5.73 3.59 2.28
CA HIS A 143 6.80 3.02 3.08
C HIS A 143 6.57 3.26 4.56
N TYR A 144 7.31 2.52 5.40
CA TYR A 144 7.42 2.83 6.82
C TYR A 144 8.88 2.75 7.30
N ARG A 145 9.11 3.41 8.41
CA ARG A 145 10.32 3.31 9.23
C ARG A 145 9.90 2.98 10.64
N ARG A 146 10.78 2.41 11.42
CA ARG A 146 10.52 2.12 12.85
C ARG A 146 11.60 2.70 13.73
N SER A 147 11.26 2.98 14.99
CA SER A 147 12.18 3.46 16.01
C SER A 147 11.69 3.10 17.40
N LYS A 148 12.60 3.01 18.37
CA LYS A 148 12.22 2.91 19.78
C LYS A 148 11.84 4.28 20.40
N ASN A 149 12.14 5.37 19.71
CA ASN A 149 11.85 6.74 20.16
C ASN A 149 11.05 7.51 19.13
N LEU A 150 10.14 8.38 19.61
CA LEU A 150 9.28 9.22 18.75
C LEU A 150 10.08 10.09 17.76
N TYR A 151 11.26 10.53 18.14
CA TYR A 151 12.12 11.39 17.31
C TYR A 151 13.21 10.63 16.56
N GLY A 152 13.15 9.30 16.53
CA GLY A 152 14.16 8.48 15.88
C GLY A 152 15.32 8.06 16.80
N PRO A 153 16.41 7.51 16.26
CA PRO A 153 16.66 7.33 14.82
C PRO A 153 15.69 6.37 14.15
N TRP A 154 15.34 6.69 12.90
CA TRP A 154 14.41 5.90 12.09
C TRP A 154 15.16 4.87 11.25
N GLU A 155 14.84 3.59 11.40
CA GLU A 155 15.43 2.49 10.64
C GLU A 155 14.46 1.91 9.61
N ALA A 156 15.00 1.52 8.45
CA ALA A 156 14.27 0.80 7.42
C ALA A 156 14.42 -0.72 7.65
N PRO A 157 13.35 -1.49 7.79
CA PRO A 157 13.44 -2.94 7.66
C PRO A 157 13.73 -3.35 6.21
N PHE A 158 14.07 -4.63 6.00
CA PHE A 158 14.37 -5.15 4.66
C PHE A 158 13.19 -4.94 3.69
N ASP A 159 11.98 -5.27 4.12
CA ASP A 159 10.73 -4.98 3.41
C ASP A 159 10.01 -3.85 4.17
N ASP A 160 10.19 -2.64 3.70
CA ASP A 160 9.72 -1.41 4.32
C ASP A 160 8.46 -0.83 3.68
N ALA A 161 7.81 -1.59 2.79
CA ALA A 161 6.60 -1.17 2.10
C ALA A 161 5.39 -2.03 2.51
N PHE A 162 4.19 -1.47 2.42
CA PHE A 162 2.95 -2.21 2.70
C PHE A 162 2.43 -2.97 1.47
N ASP A 163 2.76 -2.49 0.26
CA ASP A 163 2.30 -3.06 -1.00
C ASP A 163 3.33 -2.80 -2.12
N GLY A 164 2.98 -3.21 -3.34
CA GLY A 164 3.79 -2.98 -4.54
C GLY A 164 3.78 -1.53 -5.01
N ARG A 165 4.43 -1.31 -6.17
CA ARG A 165 4.44 -0.03 -6.86
C ARG A 165 3.03 0.47 -7.11
N ALA A 166 2.86 1.80 -6.97
CA ALA A 166 1.66 2.56 -7.25
C ALA A 166 0.50 2.40 -6.23
N TYR A 167 0.63 1.57 -5.19
CA TYR A 167 -0.23 1.70 -4.02
C TYR A 167 0.24 2.91 -3.20
N TYR A 168 -0.62 3.96 -3.10
CA TYR A 168 -0.14 5.29 -2.77
C TYR A 168 -1.03 6.09 -1.83
N ALA A 169 -0.44 7.19 -1.29
CA ALA A 169 -1.07 8.20 -0.45
C ALA A 169 -1.77 7.63 0.79
N GLY A 170 -1.09 6.69 1.45
CA GLY A 170 -1.63 5.96 2.59
C GLY A 170 -1.74 6.78 3.87
N ARG A 171 -2.83 6.56 4.57
CA ARG A 171 -3.07 6.96 5.96
C ARG A 171 -3.63 5.80 6.73
N THR A 172 -3.31 5.71 8.02
CA THR A 172 -3.91 4.69 8.88
C THR A 172 -4.97 5.28 9.80
N ALA A 173 -5.89 4.44 10.23
CA ALA A 173 -6.82 4.72 11.33
C ALA A 173 -6.82 3.56 12.32
N PHE A 174 -6.97 3.86 13.59
CA PHE A 174 -7.05 2.89 14.67
C PHE A 174 -8.45 2.98 15.30
N ASP A 175 -9.18 1.86 15.35
CA ASP A 175 -10.55 1.81 15.87
C ASP A 175 -10.62 1.41 17.36
N GLY A 176 -9.47 1.28 18.02
CA GLY A 176 -9.34 0.80 19.40
C GLY A 176 -8.84 -0.64 19.49
N GLU A 177 -8.95 -1.42 18.42
CA GLU A 177 -8.53 -2.82 18.34
C GLU A 177 -7.61 -3.05 17.14
N ARG A 178 -7.97 -2.54 15.97
CA ARG A 178 -7.30 -2.77 14.69
C ARG A 178 -6.79 -1.47 14.09
N ARG A 179 -5.69 -1.56 13.37
CA ARG A 179 -5.18 -0.46 12.55
C ARG A 179 -5.37 -0.80 11.08
N VAL A 180 -6.06 0.07 10.38
CA VAL A 180 -6.33 -0.09 8.95
C VAL A 180 -5.61 1.00 8.16
N LEU A 181 -4.82 0.60 7.19
CA LEU A 181 -4.16 1.47 6.22
C LEU A 181 -5.08 1.66 5.02
N PHE A 182 -5.26 2.89 4.62
CA PHE A 182 -6.07 3.29 3.48
C PHE A 182 -5.18 3.95 2.43
N GLY A 183 -5.08 3.32 1.28
CA GLY A 183 -4.34 3.82 0.12
C GLY A 183 -5.17 3.66 -1.15
N TRP A 184 -4.64 4.10 -2.28
CA TRP A 184 -5.31 3.92 -3.57
C TRP A 184 -4.42 3.21 -4.58
N VAL A 185 -5.05 2.40 -5.45
CA VAL A 185 -4.46 1.76 -6.62
C VAL A 185 -4.79 2.60 -7.84
N PRO A 186 -3.80 3.08 -8.62
CA PRO A 186 -4.04 4.04 -9.69
C PRO A 186 -4.90 3.45 -10.81
N THR A 187 -5.64 4.30 -11.49
CA THR A 187 -6.24 3.98 -12.78
C THR A 187 -5.21 4.13 -13.90
N ARG A 188 -5.56 3.67 -15.11
CA ARG A 188 -4.73 3.84 -16.31
C ARG A 188 -5.47 4.72 -17.34
N ILE A 189 -4.71 5.38 -18.20
CA ILE A 189 -5.26 6.12 -19.34
C ILE A 189 -6.07 5.15 -20.20
N ASP A 190 -7.28 5.58 -20.58
CA ASP A 190 -8.23 4.82 -21.40
C ASP A 190 -8.61 3.43 -20.86
N ASN A 191 -8.33 3.18 -19.57
CA ASN A 191 -8.54 1.87 -18.92
C ASN A 191 -7.90 0.73 -19.74
N ASP A 192 -6.67 0.89 -20.17
CA ASP A 192 -5.89 -0.08 -20.96
C ASP A 192 -4.60 -0.41 -20.21
N ASP A 193 -4.30 -1.71 -20.06
CA ASP A 193 -3.10 -2.21 -19.38
C ASP A 193 -1.80 -1.72 -20.01
N LYS A 194 -1.81 -1.30 -21.27
CA LYS A 194 -0.65 -0.80 -22.02
C LYS A 194 -0.35 0.66 -21.72
N ASN A 195 -1.29 1.39 -21.15
CA ASN A 195 -1.17 2.82 -20.96
C ASN A 195 -0.57 3.17 -19.60
N ALA A 196 -0.12 4.42 -19.47
CA ALA A 196 0.46 4.94 -18.24
C ALA A 196 -0.57 5.05 -17.11
N TYR A 197 -0.09 4.98 -15.88
CA TYR A 197 -0.91 5.26 -14.71
C TYR A 197 -1.34 6.73 -14.65
N LEU A 198 -2.55 6.95 -14.23
CA LEU A 198 -3.08 8.26 -13.82
C LEU A 198 -2.82 8.48 -12.33
N TRP A 199 -2.75 9.75 -11.93
CA TRP A 199 -2.64 10.12 -10.52
C TRP A 199 -4.01 10.02 -9.85
N GLY A 200 -4.11 9.21 -8.78
CA GLY A 200 -5.36 8.86 -8.13
C GLY A 200 -5.95 7.54 -8.66
N GLY A 201 -6.88 6.99 -7.91
CA GLY A 201 -7.43 5.67 -8.26
C GLY A 201 -8.48 5.16 -7.28
N THR A 202 -8.58 3.85 -7.21
CA THR A 202 -9.55 3.13 -6.38
C THR A 202 -8.97 2.88 -5.00
N PHE A 203 -9.76 3.15 -4.00
CA PHE A 203 -9.43 2.93 -2.59
C PHE A 203 -9.33 1.43 -2.27
N VAL A 204 -8.24 1.05 -1.58
CA VAL A 204 -8.01 -0.32 -1.11
C VAL A 204 -7.50 -0.27 0.33
N PRO A 205 -8.20 -0.89 1.29
CA PRO A 205 -7.75 -0.97 2.68
C PRO A 205 -6.92 -2.22 2.95
N HIS A 206 -5.97 -2.11 3.87
CA HIS A 206 -5.25 -3.24 4.48
C HIS A 206 -5.33 -3.15 6.00
N GLU A 207 -5.56 -4.25 6.67
CA GLU A 207 -5.34 -4.31 8.11
C GLU A 207 -3.85 -4.49 8.40
N VAL A 208 -3.29 -3.59 9.23
CA VAL A 208 -1.87 -3.57 9.59
C VAL A 208 -1.68 -4.26 10.94
N PHE A 209 -0.71 -5.15 11.02
CA PHE A 209 -0.35 -5.81 12.26
C PHE A 209 1.18 -5.81 12.48
N GLN A 210 1.59 -5.93 13.72
CA GLN A 210 3.00 -6.03 14.10
C GLN A 210 3.42 -7.49 14.17
N LYS A 211 4.54 -7.83 13.53
CA LYS A 211 5.20 -9.12 13.67
C LYS A 211 6.06 -9.17 14.94
N GLU A 212 6.47 -10.37 15.38
CA GLU A 212 7.26 -10.57 16.58
C GLU A 212 8.60 -9.79 16.59
N ASP A 213 9.20 -9.60 15.43
CA ASP A 213 10.45 -8.86 15.26
C ASP A 213 10.25 -7.32 15.21
N GLY A 214 9.01 -6.86 15.37
CA GLY A 214 8.64 -5.44 15.27
C GLY A 214 8.56 -4.90 13.85
N THR A 215 8.62 -5.74 12.80
CA THR A 215 8.24 -5.33 11.46
C THR A 215 6.73 -5.33 11.29
N LEU A 216 6.23 -4.57 10.31
CA LEU A 216 4.80 -4.54 10.01
C LEU A 216 4.45 -5.53 8.91
N GLY A 217 3.28 -6.13 9.05
CA GLY A 217 2.63 -6.93 8.02
C GLY A 217 1.25 -6.38 7.72
N VAL A 218 0.67 -6.85 6.61
CA VAL A 218 -0.70 -6.53 6.21
C VAL A 218 -1.49 -7.79 5.91
N LYS A 219 -2.79 -7.73 6.17
CA LYS A 219 -3.76 -8.78 5.85
C LYS A 219 -5.06 -8.17 5.30
N PRO A 220 -5.95 -8.97 4.70
CA PRO A 220 -7.30 -8.49 4.38
C PRO A 220 -7.99 -7.97 5.65
N VAL A 221 -8.77 -6.89 5.50
CA VAL A 221 -9.64 -6.43 6.59
C VAL A 221 -10.71 -7.49 6.86
N ASP A 222 -10.89 -7.90 8.10
CA ASP A 222 -11.79 -9.01 8.45
C ASP A 222 -13.22 -8.79 7.95
N GLN A 223 -13.77 -7.58 8.06
CA GLN A 223 -15.11 -7.25 7.57
C GLN A 223 -15.26 -7.41 6.05
N MET A 224 -14.20 -7.17 5.29
CA MET A 224 -14.22 -7.45 3.85
C MET A 224 -14.33 -8.94 3.58
N MET A 225 -13.65 -9.76 4.39
CA MET A 225 -13.72 -11.21 4.24
C MET A 225 -15.04 -11.80 4.73
N GLU A 226 -15.66 -11.22 5.74
CA GLU A 226 -16.99 -11.56 6.23
C GLU A 226 -18.11 -11.22 5.24
N ALA A 227 -17.89 -10.20 4.39
CA ALA A 227 -18.81 -9.86 3.33
C ALA A 227 -18.92 -10.95 2.25
N PHE A 228 -17.89 -11.77 2.06
CA PHE A 228 -17.95 -12.89 1.11
C PHE A 228 -18.76 -14.06 1.66
N ASP A 229 -19.72 -14.53 0.87
CA ASP A 229 -20.63 -15.63 1.22
C ASP A 229 -20.58 -16.76 0.19
N GLY A 230 -21.14 -17.92 0.58
CA GLY A 230 -21.28 -19.06 -0.31
C GLY A 230 -19.95 -19.68 -0.70
N TRP A 231 -18.99 -19.77 0.23
CA TRP A 231 -17.71 -20.43 0.03
C TRP A 231 -17.90 -21.84 -0.51
N LYS A 232 -17.22 -22.17 -1.60
CA LYS A 232 -17.19 -23.48 -2.24
C LYS A 232 -15.79 -24.05 -2.16
N ASP A 233 -15.69 -25.30 -1.75
CA ASP A 233 -14.43 -26.04 -1.85
C ASP A 233 -14.12 -26.32 -3.32
N LEU A 234 -12.86 -26.16 -3.68
CA LEU A 234 -12.31 -26.48 -4.98
C LEU A 234 -11.41 -27.70 -4.89
N PHE A 235 -11.00 -28.20 -6.04
CA PHE A 235 -10.01 -29.28 -6.11
C PHE A 235 -8.68 -28.83 -5.48
N ASN A 236 -8.05 -29.74 -4.74
CA ASN A 236 -6.73 -29.53 -4.12
C ASN A 236 -5.67 -30.25 -4.98
N PRO A 237 -4.99 -29.56 -5.90
CA PRO A 237 -4.00 -30.21 -6.76
C PRO A 237 -2.72 -30.59 -6.00
N CYS A 238 -2.12 -31.71 -6.45
CA CYS A 238 -0.77 -32.09 -6.10
C CYS A 238 -0.03 -32.31 -7.41
N MET A 239 0.79 -31.34 -7.79
CA MET A 239 1.47 -31.27 -9.07
C MET A 239 2.96 -31.57 -8.91
N LYS A 240 3.54 -32.29 -9.89
CA LYS A 240 4.98 -32.57 -9.92
C LYS A 240 5.47 -32.59 -11.35
N THR A 241 6.45 -31.75 -11.64
CA THR A 241 6.98 -31.64 -13.00
C THR A 241 8.50 -31.47 -12.99
N ILE A 242 9.15 -31.87 -14.07
CA ILE A 242 10.61 -31.73 -14.29
C ILE A 242 10.80 -31.18 -15.69
N ASP A 243 11.59 -30.11 -15.82
CA ASP A 243 11.90 -29.42 -17.07
C ASP A 243 10.65 -28.98 -17.87
N THR A 244 9.53 -28.77 -17.18
CA THR A 244 8.27 -28.36 -17.81
C THR A 244 7.38 -27.58 -16.83
N LYS A 245 6.25 -27.12 -17.33
CA LYS A 245 5.20 -26.47 -16.55
C LYS A 245 3.95 -27.34 -16.54
N GLU A 246 3.35 -27.50 -15.37
CA GLU A 246 2.04 -28.10 -15.19
C GLU A 246 1.04 -27.03 -14.72
N GLU A 247 -0.18 -27.12 -15.22
CA GLU A 247 -1.27 -26.23 -14.85
C GLU A 247 -2.51 -27.04 -14.49
N THR A 248 -3.18 -26.67 -13.41
CA THR A 248 -4.48 -27.22 -13.01
C THR A 248 -5.52 -26.11 -12.94
N LEU A 249 -6.56 -26.19 -13.78
CA LEU A 249 -7.72 -25.34 -13.69
C LEU A 249 -8.52 -25.68 -12.43
N LEU A 250 -8.80 -24.69 -11.59
CA LEU A 250 -9.53 -24.83 -10.34
C LEU A 250 -11.01 -24.40 -10.49
N CYS A 251 -11.26 -23.41 -11.32
CA CYS A 251 -12.57 -22.82 -11.52
C CYS A 251 -12.64 -22.23 -12.93
N GLU A 252 -13.72 -22.50 -13.67
CA GLU A 252 -13.96 -21.95 -15.02
C GLU A 252 -14.43 -20.49 -14.99
N ASP A 253 -15.12 -20.09 -13.92
CA ASP A 253 -15.69 -18.74 -13.79
C ASP A 253 -15.57 -18.22 -12.35
N THR A 254 -14.67 -17.26 -12.15
CA THR A 254 -14.51 -16.53 -10.90
C THR A 254 -15.51 -15.40 -10.73
N GLY A 255 -16.19 -15.01 -11.82
CA GLY A 255 -16.94 -13.75 -11.86
C GLY A 255 -16.05 -12.51 -11.70
N SER A 256 -16.68 -11.35 -11.58
CA SER A 256 -15.97 -10.06 -11.42
C SER A 256 -15.63 -9.72 -9.96
N ILE A 257 -16.18 -10.44 -9.00
CA ILE A 257 -15.91 -10.27 -7.56
C ILE A 257 -15.71 -11.65 -6.97
N ALA A 258 -14.53 -11.89 -6.40
CA ALA A 258 -14.18 -13.17 -5.80
C ALA A 258 -13.18 -13.02 -4.66
N ALA A 259 -13.27 -13.94 -3.69
CA ALA A 259 -12.19 -14.21 -2.75
C ALA A 259 -11.78 -15.68 -2.90
N PHE A 260 -10.53 -15.90 -3.20
CA PHE A 260 -9.90 -17.21 -3.32
C PHE A 260 -8.95 -17.43 -2.17
N LYS A 261 -9.00 -18.59 -1.54
CA LYS A 261 -8.07 -19.00 -0.47
C LYS A 261 -7.51 -20.38 -0.77
N THR A 262 -6.24 -20.55 -0.48
CA THR A 262 -5.55 -21.86 -0.54
C THR A 262 -4.35 -21.86 0.40
N THR A 263 -3.96 -23.04 0.84
CA THR A 263 -2.68 -23.27 1.51
C THR A 263 -1.80 -24.03 0.56
N VAL A 264 -0.63 -23.52 0.23
CA VAL A 264 0.32 -24.19 -0.67
C VAL A 264 1.58 -24.62 0.06
N LYS A 265 2.15 -25.72 -0.41
CA LYS A 265 3.43 -26.26 0.01
C LYS A 265 4.19 -26.72 -1.23
N PHE A 266 5.51 -26.55 -1.24
CA PHE A 266 6.41 -27.01 -2.31
C PHE A 266 7.66 -27.68 -1.72
N GLU A 267 8.30 -28.56 -2.48
CA GLU A 267 9.53 -29.24 -2.09
C GLU A 267 10.78 -28.46 -2.52
N GLU A 268 11.91 -28.81 -1.95
CA GLU A 268 13.22 -28.28 -2.37
C GLU A 268 13.47 -28.51 -3.86
N GLY A 269 14.05 -27.50 -4.54
CA GLY A 269 14.30 -27.53 -5.98
C GLY A 269 13.14 -27.01 -6.83
N THR A 270 11.99 -26.69 -6.25
CA THR A 270 10.90 -26.02 -6.99
C THR A 270 11.34 -24.63 -7.38
N LYS A 271 11.25 -24.29 -8.67
CA LYS A 271 11.66 -22.97 -9.18
C LYS A 271 10.58 -21.94 -9.07
N GLU A 272 9.38 -22.28 -9.56
CA GLU A 272 8.29 -21.31 -9.64
C GLU A 272 6.94 -22.00 -9.43
N PHE A 273 6.00 -21.24 -8.86
CA PHE A 273 4.57 -21.57 -8.92
C PHE A 273 3.77 -20.28 -9.12
N SER A 274 2.53 -20.40 -9.58
CA SER A 274 1.71 -19.19 -9.78
C SER A 274 0.22 -19.42 -9.58
N ILE A 275 -0.49 -18.31 -9.39
CA ILE A 275 -1.94 -18.21 -9.45
C ILE A 275 -2.27 -17.42 -10.70
N ARG A 276 -2.94 -18.04 -11.66
CA ARG A 276 -3.46 -17.41 -12.87
C ARG A 276 -4.96 -17.16 -12.71
N PHE A 277 -5.41 -15.99 -13.07
CA PHE A 277 -6.83 -15.62 -12.97
C PHE A 277 -7.26 -14.73 -14.13
N TYR A 278 -8.55 -14.58 -14.34
CA TYR A 278 -9.12 -14.06 -15.59
C TYR A 278 -8.50 -14.77 -16.80
N LYS A 279 -8.29 -16.08 -16.65
CA LYS A 279 -7.69 -16.90 -17.68
C LYS A 279 -8.70 -17.21 -18.78
N ASP A 280 -8.29 -16.94 -20.01
CA ASP A 280 -8.98 -17.37 -21.22
C ASP A 280 -8.49 -18.76 -21.64
N GLU A 281 -9.41 -19.71 -21.84
CA GLU A 281 -9.06 -21.10 -22.14
C GLU A 281 -8.58 -21.31 -23.58
N GLU A 282 -8.99 -20.46 -24.51
CA GLU A 282 -8.62 -20.58 -25.92
C GLU A 282 -7.26 -19.93 -26.21
N THR A 283 -7.03 -18.75 -25.69
CA THR A 283 -5.83 -17.96 -25.95
C THR A 283 -4.74 -18.13 -24.90
N GLU A 284 -5.05 -18.74 -23.75
CA GLU A 284 -4.20 -18.89 -22.55
C GLU A 284 -3.80 -17.54 -21.90
N VAL A 285 -4.32 -16.42 -22.38
CA VAL A 285 -4.06 -15.11 -21.77
C VAL A 285 -4.69 -15.05 -20.39
N SER A 286 -3.97 -14.50 -19.43
CA SER A 286 -4.43 -14.34 -18.05
C SER A 286 -3.66 -13.25 -17.33
N TYR A 287 -4.09 -12.87 -16.14
CA TYR A 287 -3.23 -12.27 -15.13
C TYR A 287 -2.60 -13.35 -14.26
N GLU A 288 -1.44 -13.06 -13.69
CA GLU A 288 -0.66 -14.02 -12.93
C GLU A 288 0.04 -13.35 -11.76
N TYR A 289 -0.08 -13.94 -10.58
CA TYR A 289 0.85 -13.76 -9.48
C TYR A 289 1.83 -14.92 -9.49
N ARG A 290 3.08 -14.66 -9.89
CA ARG A 290 4.14 -15.66 -10.01
C ARG A 290 5.11 -15.54 -8.86
N PHE A 291 5.35 -16.66 -8.21
CA PHE A 291 6.26 -16.82 -7.08
C PHE A 291 7.56 -17.44 -7.56
N PHE A 292 8.63 -16.68 -7.47
CA PHE A 292 9.99 -17.10 -7.79
C PHE A 292 10.65 -17.58 -6.50
N VAL A 293 10.76 -18.90 -6.33
CA VAL A 293 11.19 -19.52 -5.07
C VAL A 293 12.63 -19.16 -4.72
N GLU A 294 13.57 -19.32 -5.66
CA GLU A 294 14.98 -19.00 -5.45
C GLU A 294 15.23 -17.50 -5.21
N GLU A 295 14.45 -16.63 -5.87
CA GLU A 295 14.59 -15.19 -5.76
C GLU A 295 13.84 -14.61 -4.56
N ASN A 296 13.06 -15.41 -3.84
CA ASN A 296 12.26 -14.98 -2.70
C ASN A 296 11.38 -13.76 -3.02
N LYS A 297 10.63 -13.82 -4.12
CA LYS A 297 9.73 -12.73 -4.53
C LYS A 297 8.44 -13.23 -5.18
N VAL A 298 7.41 -12.41 -5.12
CA VAL A 298 6.21 -12.52 -5.94
C VAL A 298 6.15 -11.35 -6.92
N VAL A 299 5.76 -11.63 -8.16
CA VAL A 299 5.61 -10.66 -9.25
C VAL A 299 4.21 -10.77 -9.82
N PHE A 300 3.55 -9.63 -10.04
CA PHE A 300 2.32 -9.58 -10.83
C PHE A 300 2.63 -9.24 -12.27
N ASN A 301 2.04 -10.00 -13.21
CA ASN A 301 2.13 -9.69 -14.63
C ASN A 301 0.96 -10.27 -15.41
N LYS A 302 0.90 -9.95 -16.68
CA LYS A 302 0.07 -10.60 -17.69
C LYS A 302 0.81 -11.83 -18.24
N CYS A 303 0.14 -12.92 -18.50
CA CYS A 303 0.71 -14.14 -19.03
C CYS A 303 -0.06 -14.58 -20.27
N PRO A 304 0.61 -14.86 -21.41
CA PRO A 304 2.01 -14.57 -21.68
C PRO A 304 2.33 -13.08 -21.70
N ASN A 305 3.50 -12.70 -21.21
CA ASN A 305 3.95 -11.31 -21.28
C ASN A 305 4.55 -10.99 -22.66
N TYR A 306 3.68 -10.80 -23.62
CA TYR A 306 4.04 -10.52 -25.00
C TYR A 306 3.24 -9.33 -25.55
N PRO A 307 3.84 -8.45 -26.32
CA PRO A 307 5.26 -8.42 -26.66
C PRO A 307 6.13 -7.94 -25.50
N TRP A 308 7.27 -8.60 -25.29
CA TRP A 308 8.17 -8.40 -24.14
C TRP A 308 8.67 -6.96 -23.93
N TYR A 309 8.70 -6.15 -24.99
CA TYR A 309 9.13 -4.74 -24.93
C TYR A 309 8.06 -3.79 -24.40
N GLN A 310 6.86 -4.27 -24.22
CA GLN A 310 5.77 -3.51 -23.58
C GLN A 310 5.76 -3.83 -22.09
N CYS A 311 6.64 -3.20 -21.33
CA CYS A 311 6.79 -3.44 -19.88
C CYS A 311 5.70 -2.71 -19.09
N PHE A 312 4.49 -3.28 -19.02
CA PHE A 312 3.33 -2.62 -18.40
C PHE A 312 3.37 -2.61 -16.87
N ASN A 313 3.96 -3.63 -16.28
CA ASN A 313 3.86 -3.90 -14.85
C ASN A 313 5.20 -3.82 -14.12
N ILE A 314 6.11 -2.97 -14.57
CA ILE A 314 7.41 -2.75 -13.92
C ILE A 314 7.20 -2.35 -12.45
N GLY A 315 7.86 -3.09 -11.54
CA GLY A 315 7.86 -2.82 -10.10
C GLY A 315 6.61 -3.30 -9.38
N LEU A 316 5.71 -4.06 -10.04
CA LEU A 316 4.64 -4.80 -9.35
C LEU A 316 5.22 -6.12 -8.82
N GLU A 317 6.04 -6.00 -7.80
CA GLU A 317 6.70 -7.12 -7.13
C GLU A 317 6.89 -6.84 -5.64
N ARG A 318 6.97 -7.91 -4.86
CA ARG A 318 7.28 -7.85 -3.43
C ARG A 318 8.27 -8.93 -3.04
N PRO A 319 9.22 -8.63 -2.15
CA PRO A 319 10.01 -9.64 -1.50
C PRO A 319 9.13 -10.47 -0.57
N ILE A 320 9.27 -11.78 -0.61
CA ILE A 320 8.65 -12.74 0.31
C ILE A 320 9.65 -13.85 0.61
N LYS A 321 9.68 -14.30 1.86
CA LYS A 321 10.52 -15.44 2.21
C LYS A 321 9.79 -16.74 1.88
N LEU A 322 10.34 -17.51 0.94
CA LEU A 322 9.83 -18.81 0.50
C LEU A 322 10.81 -19.92 0.90
N GLU A 323 10.37 -20.86 1.70
CA GLU A 323 11.16 -21.99 2.19
C GLU A 323 10.44 -23.27 1.85
N ALA A 324 11.17 -24.25 1.29
CA ALA A 324 10.62 -25.56 0.99
C ALA A 324 10.03 -26.23 2.24
N ASP A 325 9.06 -27.09 2.03
CA ASP A 325 8.36 -27.87 3.05
C ASP A 325 7.57 -27.05 4.10
N LYS A 326 7.45 -25.73 3.91
CA LYS A 326 6.57 -24.88 4.70
C LYS A 326 5.23 -24.67 4.00
N GLU A 327 4.20 -24.50 4.80
CA GLU A 327 2.86 -24.14 4.33
C GLU A 327 2.70 -22.61 4.28
N TYR A 328 2.08 -22.13 3.21
CA TYR A 328 1.80 -20.71 2.96
C TYR A 328 0.32 -20.52 2.70
N GLU A 329 -0.33 -19.76 3.57
CA GLU A 329 -1.70 -19.33 3.34
C GLU A 329 -1.73 -18.19 2.34
N ILE A 330 -2.48 -18.36 1.27
CA ILE A 330 -2.66 -17.39 0.20
C ILE A 330 -4.13 -16.97 0.18
N CYS A 331 -4.35 -15.67 0.10
CA CYS A 331 -5.65 -15.08 -0.17
C CYS A 331 -5.54 -14.13 -1.36
N LEU A 332 -6.35 -14.37 -2.39
CA LEU A 332 -6.50 -13.48 -3.54
C LEU A 332 -7.92 -12.90 -3.53
N ILE A 333 -8.02 -11.59 -3.49
CA ILE A 333 -9.28 -10.86 -3.65
C ILE A 333 -9.30 -10.25 -5.03
N ILE A 334 -10.37 -10.47 -5.78
CA ILE A 334 -10.66 -9.85 -7.05
C ILE A 334 -11.88 -8.96 -6.84
N ASP A 335 -11.76 -7.68 -7.17
CA ASP A 335 -12.85 -6.71 -7.13
C ASP A 335 -12.85 -5.94 -8.46
N GLN A 336 -13.55 -6.47 -9.44
CA GLN A 336 -13.66 -5.93 -10.79
C GLN A 336 -12.27 -5.65 -11.41
N ASP A 337 -11.85 -4.40 -11.37
CA ASP A 337 -10.63 -3.90 -12.00
C ASP A 337 -9.41 -3.92 -11.04
N ILE A 338 -9.51 -4.57 -9.88
CA ILE A 338 -8.42 -4.68 -8.91
C ILE A 338 -8.28 -6.12 -8.43
N SER A 339 -7.05 -6.58 -8.34
CA SER A 339 -6.72 -7.76 -7.56
C SER A 339 -5.78 -7.42 -6.42
N THR A 340 -5.94 -8.11 -5.30
CA THR A 340 -5.04 -8.02 -4.14
C THR A 340 -4.65 -9.41 -3.70
N LEU A 341 -3.38 -9.73 -3.81
CA LEU A 341 -2.79 -10.94 -3.25
C LEU A 341 -2.31 -10.67 -1.83
N TYR A 342 -2.57 -11.59 -0.92
CA TYR A 342 -1.99 -11.62 0.43
C TYR A 342 -1.29 -12.95 0.68
N ILE A 343 -0.08 -12.89 1.21
CA ILE A 343 0.73 -14.03 1.64
C ILE A 343 1.70 -13.59 2.75
N ASN A 344 1.75 -14.31 3.86
CA ASN A 344 2.71 -14.08 4.96
C ASN A 344 2.81 -12.63 5.45
N GLY A 345 1.69 -11.91 5.47
CA GLY A 345 1.69 -10.51 5.89
C GLY A 345 2.23 -9.55 4.83
N THR A 346 2.36 -9.99 3.59
CA THR A 346 2.72 -9.18 2.43
C THR A 346 1.49 -9.04 1.52
N ALA A 347 1.24 -7.84 1.01
CA ALA A 347 0.22 -7.61 -0.02
C ALA A 347 0.86 -7.17 -1.34
N LEU A 348 0.18 -7.51 -2.44
CA LEU A 348 0.48 -7.01 -3.78
C LEU A 348 -0.81 -6.72 -4.52
N ASN A 349 -1.11 -5.44 -4.71
CA ASN A 349 -2.23 -4.96 -5.51
C ASN A 349 -1.86 -4.82 -6.99
N ALA A 350 -2.85 -5.01 -7.85
CA ALA A 350 -2.72 -4.73 -9.27
C ALA A 350 -4.01 -4.15 -9.86
N ARG A 351 -3.86 -3.20 -10.80
CA ARG A 351 -4.95 -2.75 -11.67
C ARG A 351 -5.10 -3.72 -12.84
N LEU A 352 -6.34 -4.09 -13.11
CA LEU A 352 -6.77 -5.00 -14.19
C LEU A 352 -7.60 -4.20 -15.16
N CYS A 353 -7.14 -3.99 -16.39
CA CYS A 353 -7.92 -3.26 -17.40
C CYS A 353 -8.51 -4.19 -18.46
N ASP A 354 -7.75 -5.23 -18.84
CA ASP A 354 -8.25 -6.26 -19.75
C ASP A 354 -8.81 -7.41 -18.90
N HIS A 355 -9.92 -7.98 -19.30
CA HIS A 355 -10.50 -9.16 -18.68
C HIS A 355 -10.54 -10.25 -19.74
N PRO A 356 -9.40 -10.95 -20.00
CA PRO A 356 -9.31 -11.87 -21.14
C PRO A 356 -10.26 -13.07 -21.01
N GLY A 357 -10.50 -13.54 -19.80
CA GLY A 357 -11.38 -14.67 -19.51
C GLY A 357 -11.83 -14.68 -18.06
N ASN A 358 -12.31 -15.80 -17.57
CA ASN A 358 -12.83 -15.94 -16.20
C ASN A 358 -12.17 -17.07 -15.38
N GLY A 359 -11.28 -17.87 -15.98
CA GLY A 359 -10.69 -19.03 -15.35
C GLY A 359 -9.74 -18.69 -14.20
N LEU A 360 -9.64 -19.61 -13.24
CA LEU A 360 -8.66 -19.60 -12.15
C LEU A 360 -7.87 -20.89 -12.15
N ALA A 361 -6.55 -20.80 -12.16
CA ALA A 361 -5.66 -21.95 -12.20
C ALA A 361 -4.46 -21.80 -11.26
N LEU A 362 -3.91 -22.91 -10.83
CA LEU A 362 -2.58 -22.99 -10.21
C LEU A 362 -1.58 -23.60 -11.21
N THR A 363 -0.34 -23.14 -11.15
CA THR A 363 0.73 -23.70 -11.96
C THR A 363 1.97 -23.99 -11.11
N VAL A 364 2.76 -24.94 -11.56
CA VAL A 364 4.12 -25.17 -11.06
C VAL A 364 5.07 -25.34 -12.25
N THR A 365 6.25 -24.77 -12.14
CA THR A 365 7.32 -24.92 -13.13
C THR A 365 8.51 -25.54 -12.44
N ASP A 366 8.94 -26.70 -12.95
CA ASP A 366 10.16 -27.38 -12.52
C ASP A 366 10.21 -27.57 -10.99
N GLY A 367 9.39 -28.50 -10.49
CA GLY A 367 9.26 -28.78 -9.05
C GLY A 367 7.93 -29.41 -8.65
N THR A 368 7.52 -29.14 -7.42
CA THR A 368 6.26 -29.66 -6.85
C THR A 368 5.41 -28.52 -6.29
N LEU A 369 4.11 -28.68 -6.31
CA LEU A 369 3.15 -27.84 -5.62
C LEU A 369 1.98 -28.66 -5.10
N GLU A 370 1.81 -28.70 -3.79
CA GLU A 370 0.65 -29.26 -3.12
C GLU A 370 -0.25 -28.13 -2.62
N ALA A 371 -1.52 -28.14 -2.99
CA ALA A 371 -2.52 -27.21 -2.48
C ALA A 371 -3.50 -27.91 -1.55
N LYS A 372 -3.93 -27.21 -0.50
CA LYS A 372 -4.89 -27.67 0.51
C LYS A 372 -5.87 -26.57 0.85
N ASN A 373 -7.01 -26.93 1.39
CA ASN A 373 -8.04 -25.98 1.87
C ASN A 373 -8.43 -24.98 0.78
N THR A 374 -8.39 -25.39 -0.48
CA THR A 374 -8.64 -24.55 -1.64
C THR A 374 -10.13 -24.26 -1.76
N LYS A 375 -10.49 -22.99 -1.73
CA LYS A 375 -11.89 -22.55 -1.78
C LYS A 375 -12.06 -21.18 -2.40
N ILE A 376 -13.24 -20.91 -2.91
CA ILE A 376 -13.62 -19.64 -3.53
C ILE A 376 -15.00 -19.19 -3.04
N ALA A 377 -15.18 -17.89 -2.90
CA ALA A 377 -16.47 -17.24 -2.74
C ALA A 377 -16.62 -16.17 -3.84
N THR A 378 -17.75 -16.17 -4.52
CA THR A 378 -18.06 -15.26 -5.64
C THR A 378 -19.31 -14.43 -5.39
N LYS A 379 -19.78 -14.41 -4.15
CA LYS A 379 -20.96 -13.64 -3.73
C LYS A 379 -20.58 -12.75 -2.55
N ILE A 380 -21.18 -11.56 -2.54
CA ILE A 380 -21.08 -10.62 -1.42
C ILE A 380 -22.45 -10.47 -0.80
N ASN A 381 -22.52 -10.58 0.53
CA ASN A 381 -23.71 -10.19 1.29
C ASN A 381 -23.94 -8.68 1.14
N LYS A 382 -25.16 -8.30 0.79
CA LYS A 382 -25.58 -6.89 0.63
C LYS A 382 -25.90 -6.26 1.97
#